data_e24b7cc382f4248913caa53478f3775b
#
_entry.id   e24b7cc382f4248913caa53478f3775b
#
_cell.length_a   1.000
_cell.length_b   1.000
_cell.length_c   1.000
_cell.angle_alpha   90.00
_cell.angle_beta   90.00
_cell.angle_gamma   90.00
#
_symmetry.space_group_name_H-M   'P 1'
#
loop_
_entity.id
_entity.type
_entity.pdbx_description
1 polymer ?
#
loop_
_entity_poly.entity_id
_entity_poly.type
_entity_poly.pdbx_seq_one_letter_code
_entity_poly.pdbx_strand_id
1 'polypeptide(L)'
;MTTPSLADLPPQSRSLLQTQTIELPSWAFGNSGTRFRVFTTAGAPRDPFEKIDDVAQVNAFTGITPRVSLHIPWDKVDDYDRLRRHAEERGIGIGTVNSNVFQDEDYKLGSLCNPDEKIRAKAIAHHLECIDIMRAVGAPALKIWLADGTNYPGQDSIRERQDRLADSLAQIYAALDSDQRLVLEYKFFEPAFYHTDVPDWGTSLVHCLALGERAKVVLDTGHHAPGTNIEFIVAQLLRLGRLGAFDFNSRFYADDDLIVGAADPYQLFRIMNEIVDAGALAPDSGVNFMLDQCHNLEEKIPGEIRSATNVQEATAKALLVDREALSAARAVGDVLAANDVFVDAFNTDVRPLLAELRESQGLDPDPMRAFLASGYLERIRSERVGGDAAGWGA
;
A
#
# COMPACT_ATOMS: atom_id res chain seq x y z
N MET A 1 19.34 -26.55 11.08
CA MET A 1 19.68 -25.38 10.23
C MET A 1 20.40 -24.38 11.11
N THR A 2 21.52 -23.80 10.65
CA THR A 2 22.19 -22.69 11.32
C THR A 2 21.34 -21.45 11.18
N THR A 3 21.22 -20.66 12.23
CA THR A 3 20.52 -19.36 12.16
C THR A 3 21.32 -18.42 11.25
N PRO A 4 20.73 -17.85 10.20
CA PRO A 4 21.45 -16.95 9.31
C PRO A 4 21.79 -15.63 10.02
N SER A 5 22.96 -15.09 9.70
CA SER A 5 23.41 -13.77 10.13
C SER A 5 23.39 -12.78 8.95
N LEU A 6 23.49 -11.50 9.25
CA LEU A 6 23.58 -10.47 8.21
C LEU A 6 24.83 -10.67 7.31
N ALA A 7 25.89 -11.27 7.84
CA ALA A 7 27.12 -11.55 7.09
C ALA A 7 26.93 -12.67 6.04
N ASP A 8 25.96 -13.56 6.21
CA ASP A 8 25.68 -14.67 5.29
C ASP A 8 24.95 -14.19 4.02
N LEU A 9 24.32 -13.01 4.06
CA LEU A 9 23.70 -12.43 2.87
C LEU A 9 24.77 -11.91 1.87
N PRO A 10 24.57 -12.15 0.56
CA PRO A 10 25.34 -11.48 -0.46
C PRO A 10 25.29 -9.95 -0.31
N PRO A 11 26.36 -9.21 -0.66
CA PRO A 11 26.37 -7.75 -0.48
C PRO A 11 25.18 -7.01 -1.12
N GLN A 12 24.73 -7.47 -2.30
CA GLN A 12 23.58 -6.89 -2.99
C GLN A 12 22.28 -7.15 -2.20
N SER A 13 22.04 -8.37 -1.74
CA SER A 13 20.86 -8.72 -0.92
C SER A 13 20.83 -7.92 0.38
N ARG A 14 21.99 -7.77 1.02
CA ARG A 14 22.15 -6.94 2.22
C ARG A 14 21.79 -5.47 1.94
N SER A 15 22.29 -4.93 0.83
CA SER A 15 21.97 -3.56 0.41
C SER A 15 20.48 -3.37 0.17
N LEU A 16 19.81 -4.29 -0.52
CA LEU A 16 18.36 -4.24 -0.76
C LEU A 16 17.57 -4.25 0.56
N LEU A 17 17.98 -5.08 1.52
CA LEU A 17 17.33 -5.12 2.83
C LEU A 17 17.56 -3.84 3.65
N GLN A 18 18.76 -3.24 3.55
CA GLN A 18 19.11 -1.98 4.21
C GLN A 18 18.39 -0.77 3.63
N THR A 19 18.08 -0.80 2.34
CA THR A 19 17.43 0.30 1.61
C THR A 19 15.94 0.08 1.36
N GLN A 20 15.37 -1.01 1.89
CA GLN A 20 13.94 -1.27 1.80
C GLN A 20 13.14 -0.13 2.41
N THR A 21 12.15 0.36 1.67
CA THR A 21 11.24 1.39 2.14
C THR A 21 9.80 0.99 1.92
N ILE A 22 8.95 1.33 2.87
CA ILE A 22 7.50 1.11 2.84
C ILE A 22 6.83 2.44 3.20
N GLU A 23 5.83 2.82 2.45
CA GLU A 23 4.99 3.99 2.70
C GLU A 23 3.87 3.63 3.69
N LEU A 24 3.52 4.53 4.59
CA LEU A 24 2.41 4.33 5.51
C LEU A 24 1.19 5.16 5.09
N PRO A 25 -0.02 4.61 5.17
CA PRO A 25 -1.23 5.34 4.90
C PRO A 25 -1.57 6.27 6.08
N SER A 26 -1.81 7.54 5.81
CA SER A 26 -2.21 8.49 6.85
C SER A 26 -3.49 8.07 7.57
N TRP A 27 -4.40 7.44 6.84
CA TRP A 27 -5.70 7.01 7.36
C TRP A 27 -5.61 5.83 8.32
N ALA A 28 -4.53 5.05 8.32
CA ALA A 28 -4.33 3.99 9.30
C ALA A 28 -4.25 4.52 10.74
N PHE A 29 -3.82 5.76 10.94
CA PHE A 29 -3.67 6.36 12.26
C PHE A 29 -4.96 7.02 12.77
N GLY A 30 -5.89 7.36 11.88
CA GLY A 30 -7.17 7.95 12.23
C GLY A 30 -8.16 6.97 12.85
N ASN A 31 -9.32 7.48 13.24
CA ASN A 31 -10.42 6.62 13.65
C ASN A 31 -10.90 5.78 12.48
N SER A 32 -11.13 4.50 12.70
CA SER A 32 -11.58 3.55 11.69
C SER A 32 -12.69 2.65 12.23
N GLY A 33 -13.29 1.87 11.37
CA GLY A 33 -14.41 1.04 11.79
C GLY A 33 -14.78 -0.02 10.78
N THR A 34 -16.05 -0.32 10.78
CA THR A 34 -16.70 -1.23 9.83
C THR A 34 -17.66 -0.41 8.96
N ARG A 35 -18.25 -1.02 7.95
CA ARG A 35 -19.34 -0.40 7.19
C ARG A 35 -20.56 0.01 8.05
N PHE A 36 -20.59 -0.37 9.32
CA PHE A 36 -21.69 -0.06 10.22
C PHE A 36 -21.39 1.11 11.15
N ARG A 37 -20.14 1.32 11.52
CA ARG A 37 -19.75 2.37 12.46
C ARG A 37 -18.23 2.58 12.46
N VAL A 38 -17.82 3.84 12.59
CA VAL A 38 -16.48 4.24 12.99
C VAL A 38 -16.38 4.24 14.51
N PHE A 39 -15.30 3.68 15.06
CA PHE A 39 -15.02 3.63 16.49
C PHE A 39 -13.87 4.60 16.83
N THR A 40 -14.04 5.31 17.94
CA THR A 40 -13.01 6.25 18.40
C THR A 40 -11.89 5.51 19.12
N THR A 41 -10.65 5.87 18.79
CA THR A 41 -9.43 5.37 19.43
C THR A 41 -8.86 6.45 20.36
N ALA A 42 -8.53 6.10 21.59
CA ALA A 42 -7.92 7.02 22.53
C ALA A 42 -6.53 7.47 22.03
N GLY A 43 -6.31 8.78 21.94
CA GLY A 43 -5.07 9.34 21.40
C GLY A 43 -5.02 9.39 19.86
N ALA A 44 -6.16 9.17 19.18
CA ALA A 44 -6.25 9.38 17.74
C ALA A 44 -5.78 10.79 17.35
N PRO A 45 -5.10 10.95 16.21
CA PRO A 45 -4.67 12.26 15.74
C PRO A 45 -5.88 13.19 15.49
N ARG A 46 -5.65 14.49 15.60
CA ARG A 46 -6.66 15.52 15.41
C ARG A 46 -6.60 16.15 14.02
N ASP A 47 -5.46 15.98 13.33
CA ASP A 47 -5.20 16.58 12.03
C ASP A 47 -4.09 15.80 11.27
N PRO A 48 -3.80 16.13 10.00
CA PRO A 48 -2.75 15.48 9.23
C PRO A 48 -1.34 15.66 9.80
N PHE A 49 -1.08 16.73 10.57
CA PHE A 49 0.23 16.94 11.19
C PHE A 49 0.49 15.87 12.26
N GLU A 50 -0.49 15.60 13.10
CA GLU A 50 -0.39 14.53 14.12
C GLU A 50 -0.35 13.14 13.50
N LYS A 51 -1.01 12.90 12.34
CA LYS A 51 -0.85 11.65 11.58
C LYS A 51 0.60 11.47 11.13
N ILE A 52 1.25 12.52 10.63
CA ILE A 52 2.67 12.50 10.25
C ILE A 52 3.57 12.27 11.47
N ASP A 53 3.23 12.82 12.64
CA ASP A 53 3.95 12.54 13.89
C ASP A 53 3.91 11.04 14.23
N ASP A 54 2.76 10.38 14.04
CA ASP A 54 2.60 8.96 14.29
C ASP A 54 3.35 8.10 13.26
N VAL A 55 3.34 8.49 11.97
CA VAL A 55 4.19 7.88 10.94
C VAL A 55 5.66 7.95 11.32
N ALA A 56 6.12 9.11 11.80
CA ALA A 56 7.50 9.30 12.25
C ALA A 56 7.87 8.38 13.42
N GLN A 57 6.91 8.06 14.31
CA GLN A 57 7.17 7.08 15.36
C GLN A 57 7.38 5.67 14.78
N VAL A 58 6.54 5.21 13.85
CA VAL A 58 6.76 3.91 13.20
C VAL A 58 8.14 3.86 12.55
N ASN A 59 8.51 4.91 11.81
CA ASN A 59 9.83 4.98 11.16
C ASN A 59 10.99 5.01 12.16
N ALA A 60 10.86 5.74 13.26
CA ALA A 60 11.91 5.84 14.28
C ALA A 60 12.28 4.49 14.91
N PHE A 61 11.33 3.54 14.96
CA PHE A 61 11.56 2.21 15.54
C PHE A 61 11.83 1.13 14.49
N THR A 62 11.28 1.27 13.27
CA THR A 62 11.45 0.26 12.21
C THR A 62 12.59 0.58 11.22
N GLY A 63 12.86 1.86 10.99
CA GLY A 63 13.87 2.36 10.05
C GLY A 63 13.49 2.19 8.56
N ILE A 64 12.31 1.66 8.25
CA ILE A 64 11.92 1.31 6.87
C ILE A 64 10.66 2.01 6.39
N THR A 65 10.08 2.93 7.17
CA THR A 65 8.83 3.60 6.82
C THR A 65 8.98 5.13 6.69
N PRO A 66 9.90 5.62 5.83
CA PRO A 66 10.25 7.03 5.74
C PRO A 66 9.25 7.86 4.92
N ARG A 67 8.09 7.33 4.56
CA ARG A 67 7.10 8.03 3.72
C ARG A 67 5.68 7.85 4.23
N VAL A 68 4.85 8.86 3.92
CA VAL A 68 3.40 8.85 4.18
C VAL A 68 2.62 9.04 2.89
N SER A 69 1.51 8.32 2.76
CA SER A 69 0.49 8.50 1.74
C SER A 69 -0.63 9.39 2.29
N LEU A 70 -1.02 10.44 1.57
CA LEU A 70 -2.12 11.32 1.95
C LEU A 70 -3.42 10.89 1.27
N HIS A 71 -4.56 11.14 1.92
CA HIS A 71 -5.88 10.88 1.35
C HIS A 71 -6.73 12.16 1.39
N ILE A 72 -7.15 12.65 0.23
CA ILE A 72 -7.87 13.92 0.10
C ILE A 72 -9.38 13.64 -0.12
N PRO A 73 -10.28 14.17 0.73
CA PRO A 73 -10.09 15.35 1.61
C PRO A 73 -9.71 15.03 3.07
N TRP A 74 -9.50 13.79 3.49
CA TRP A 74 -9.23 13.44 4.90
C TRP A 74 -7.98 14.15 5.46
N ASP A 75 -7.00 14.45 4.60
CA ASP A 75 -5.76 15.13 4.96
C ASP A 75 -5.70 16.56 4.37
N LYS A 76 -6.87 17.16 4.09
CA LYS A 76 -6.92 18.52 3.56
C LYS A 76 -6.46 19.53 4.59
N VAL A 77 -5.57 20.44 4.17
CA VAL A 77 -5.06 21.55 4.97
C VAL A 77 -5.06 22.84 4.12
N ASP A 78 -5.03 24.00 4.78
CA ASP A 78 -4.96 25.29 4.08
C ASP A 78 -3.55 25.61 3.54
N ASP A 79 -2.50 25.03 4.13
CA ASP A 79 -1.09 25.27 3.81
C ASP A 79 -0.32 23.96 3.64
N TYR A 80 -0.25 23.46 2.41
CA TYR A 80 0.47 22.25 2.06
C TYR A 80 2.00 22.41 2.13
N ASP A 81 2.54 23.62 1.94
CA ASP A 81 3.96 23.89 2.16
C ASP A 81 4.34 23.73 3.63
N ARG A 82 3.45 24.13 4.54
CA ARG A 82 3.64 23.90 5.99
C ARG A 82 3.58 22.40 6.29
N LEU A 83 2.64 21.66 5.70
CA LEU A 83 2.53 20.21 5.89
C LEU A 83 3.78 19.49 5.42
N ARG A 84 4.29 19.84 4.23
CA ARG A 84 5.53 19.29 3.67
C ARG A 84 6.73 19.56 4.59
N ARG A 85 6.93 20.80 5.03
CA ARG A 85 8.03 21.14 5.97
C ARG A 85 7.92 20.37 7.29
N HIS A 86 6.71 20.22 7.82
CA HIS A 86 6.48 19.43 9.03
C HIS A 86 6.90 17.96 8.88
N ALA A 87 6.60 17.36 7.72
CA ALA A 87 7.03 16.00 7.40
C ALA A 87 8.56 15.93 7.25
N GLU A 88 9.17 16.85 6.48
CA GLU A 88 10.61 16.92 6.28
C GLU A 88 11.40 17.07 7.60
N GLU A 89 10.92 17.91 8.53
CA GLU A 89 11.52 18.09 9.88
C GLU A 89 11.54 16.80 10.70
N ARG A 90 10.67 15.84 10.37
CA ARG A 90 10.56 14.52 11.00
C ARG A 90 11.24 13.40 10.20
N GLY A 91 11.90 13.76 9.10
CA GLY A 91 12.51 12.79 8.20
C GLY A 91 11.50 11.96 7.41
N ILE A 92 10.26 12.46 7.24
CA ILE A 92 9.20 11.79 6.50
C ILE A 92 8.98 12.52 5.17
N GLY A 93 9.00 11.76 4.06
CA GLY A 93 8.58 12.23 2.75
C GLY A 93 7.10 11.97 2.50
N ILE A 94 6.48 12.74 1.58
CA ILE A 94 5.13 12.47 1.11
C ILE A 94 5.27 11.73 -0.22
N GLY A 95 4.74 10.50 -0.29
CA GLY A 95 4.94 9.60 -1.43
C GLY A 95 3.77 9.61 -2.40
N THR A 96 2.57 9.41 -1.91
CA THR A 96 1.38 9.25 -2.74
C THR A 96 0.26 10.19 -2.27
N VAL A 97 -0.54 10.68 -3.20
CA VAL A 97 -1.80 11.37 -2.92
C VAL A 97 -2.95 10.51 -3.46
N ASN A 98 -3.89 10.16 -2.58
CA ASN A 98 -5.07 9.36 -2.90
C ASN A 98 -6.28 10.27 -3.03
N SER A 99 -7.09 10.06 -4.06
CA SER A 99 -8.35 10.75 -4.27
C SER A 99 -9.53 10.04 -3.61
N ASN A 100 -10.50 10.81 -3.10
CA ASN A 100 -11.75 10.28 -2.59
C ASN A 100 -12.91 10.70 -3.50
N VAL A 101 -13.41 9.77 -4.27
CA VAL A 101 -14.56 9.95 -5.15
C VAL A 101 -15.66 8.92 -4.85
N PHE A 102 -15.82 8.55 -3.58
CA PHE A 102 -16.75 7.51 -3.14
C PHE A 102 -17.62 7.90 -1.92
N GLN A 103 -17.29 8.97 -1.19
CA GLN A 103 -18.04 9.37 0.01
C GLN A 103 -19.10 10.46 -0.26
N ASP A 104 -18.98 11.23 -1.33
CA ASP A 104 -19.92 12.28 -1.65
C ASP A 104 -21.25 11.70 -2.18
N GLU A 105 -22.38 12.28 -1.76
CA GLU A 105 -23.73 11.84 -2.13
C GLU A 105 -23.97 11.83 -3.66
N ASP A 106 -23.32 12.73 -4.39
CA ASP A 106 -23.40 12.81 -5.84
C ASP A 106 -22.87 11.54 -6.52
N TYR A 107 -21.93 10.82 -5.87
CA TYR A 107 -21.32 9.61 -6.43
C TYR A 107 -22.13 8.32 -6.27
N LYS A 108 -23.38 8.42 -5.86
CA LYS A 108 -24.30 7.29 -5.68
C LYS A 108 -24.42 6.38 -6.92
N LEU A 109 -24.30 6.92 -8.13
CA LEU A 109 -24.33 6.17 -9.39
C LEU A 109 -22.94 6.02 -10.03
N GLY A 110 -21.89 6.26 -9.26
CA GLY A 110 -20.51 6.28 -9.69
C GLY A 110 -19.95 7.70 -9.76
N SER A 111 -18.64 7.80 -9.89
CA SER A 111 -17.89 9.05 -9.98
C SER A 111 -17.40 9.32 -11.41
N LEU A 112 -16.26 8.75 -11.81
CA LEU A 112 -15.69 8.89 -13.16
C LEU A 112 -16.51 8.17 -14.25
N CYS A 113 -17.33 7.17 -13.84
CA CYS A 113 -18.23 6.42 -14.72
C CYS A 113 -19.68 6.94 -14.71
N ASN A 114 -19.99 7.97 -13.93
CA ASN A 114 -21.35 8.46 -13.72
C ASN A 114 -22.02 8.83 -15.06
N PRO A 115 -23.31 8.50 -15.30
CA PRO A 115 -24.02 8.90 -16.50
C PRO A 115 -24.19 10.44 -16.61
N ASP A 116 -24.25 11.17 -15.48
CA ASP A 116 -24.31 12.64 -15.47
C ASP A 116 -22.91 13.24 -15.68
N GLU A 117 -22.77 13.99 -16.77
CA GLU A 117 -21.54 14.68 -17.13
C GLU A 117 -21.07 15.68 -16.05
N LYS A 118 -21.99 16.32 -15.34
CA LYS A 118 -21.64 17.27 -14.27
C LYS A 118 -20.98 16.56 -13.09
N ILE A 119 -21.47 15.37 -12.76
CA ILE A 119 -20.88 14.56 -11.68
C ILE A 119 -19.49 14.06 -12.08
N ARG A 120 -19.32 13.60 -13.33
CA ARG A 120 -17.97 13.24 -13.85
C ARG A 120 -17.02 14.43 -13.81
N ALA A 121 -17.48 15.62 -14.24
CA ALA A 121 -16.66 16.84 -14.19
C ALA A 121 -16.26 17.20 -12.75
N LYS A 122 -17.16 17.05 -11.76
CA LYS A 122 -16.84 17.21 -10.33
C LYS A 122 -15.76 16.22 -9.88
N ALA A 123 -15.88 14.95 -10.23
CA ALA A 123 -14.91 13.93 -9.89
C ALA A 123 -13.54 14.20 -10.53
N ILE A 124 -13.52 14.59 -11.82
CA ILE A 124 -12.28 14.99 -12.51
C ILE A 124 -11.65 16.20 -11.81
N ALA A 125 -12.44 17.23 -11.48
CA ALA A 125 -11.92 18.42 -10.78
C ALA A 125 -11.27 18.08 -9.43
N HIS A 126 -11.81 17.11 -8.68
CA HIS A 126 -11.19 16.63 -7.46
C HIS A 126 -9.82 15.95 -7.72
N HIS A 127 -9.68 15.17 -8.78
CA HIS A 127 -8.38 14.60 -9.15
C HIS A 127 -7.38 15.68 -9.59
N LEU A 128 -7.84 16.74 -10.27
CA LEU A 128 -6.97 17.88 -10.61
C LEU A 128 -6.51 18.62 -9.34
N GLU A 129 -7.39 18.81 -8.34
CA GLU A 129 -7.01 19.32 -7.02
C GLU A 129 -5.93 18.42 -6.37
N CYS A 130 -6.09 17.09 -6.42
CA CYS A 130 -5.09 16.17 -5.91
C CYS A 130 -3.73 16.32 -6.63
N ILE A 131 -3.74 16.55 -7.95
CA ILE A 131 -2.50 16.81 -8.71
C ILE A 131 -1.84 18.13 -8.29
N ASP A 132 -2.61 19.18 -8.01
CA ASP A 132 -2.07 20.44 -7.48
C ASP A 132 -1.48 20.25 -6.08
N ILE A 133 -2.11 19.43 -5.23
CA ILE A 133 -1.57 19.05 -3.92
C ILE A 133 -0.25 18.27 -4.11
N MET A 134 -0.19 17.31 -5.04
CA MET A 134 1.05 16.59 -5.35
C MET A 134 2.19 17.55 -5.66
N ARG A 135 1.94 18.60 -6.47
CA ARG A 135 2.95 19.64 -6.78
C ARG A 135 3.41 20.37 -5.54
N ALA A 136 2.48 20.74 -4.65
CA ALA A 136 2.80 21.48 -3.43
C ALA A 136 3.60 20.65 -2.42
N VAL A 137 3.31 19.35 -2.31
CA VAL A 137 3.98 18.47 -1.34
C VAL A 137 5.16 17.69 -1.94
N GLY A 138 5.36 17.74 -3.25
CA GLY A 138 6.42 17.00 -3.95
C GLY A 138 6.13 15.51 -4.10
N ALA A 139 4.86 15.10 -4.08
CA ALA A 139 4.47 13.69 -4.24
C ALA A 139 4.55 13.26 -5.72
N PRO A 140 5.14 12.10 -6.04
CA PRO A 140 5.32 11.64 -7.42
C PRO A 140 4.13 10.88 -8.00
N ALA A 141 3.14 10.47 -7.18
CA ALA A 141 2.09 9.58 -7.63
C ALA A 141 0.69 10.01 -7.18
N LEU A 142 -0.26 9.99 -8.14
CA LEU A 142 -1.70 10.03 -7.89
C LEU A 142 -2.22 8.60 -7.85
N LYS A 143 -2.78 8.17 -6.72
CA LYS A 143 -3.47 6.88 -6.62
C LYS A 143 -4.97 7.10 -6.78
N ILE A 144 -5.57 6.29 -7.64
CA ILE A 144 -7.00 6.29 -7.91
C ILE A 144 -7.56 4.92 -7.58
N TRP A 145 -8.40 4.86 -6.54
CA TRP A 145 -9.32 3.78 -6.26
C TRP A 145 -10.74 4.27 -6.48
N LEU A 146 -11.58 3.42 -7.11
CA LEU A 146 -12.94 3.75 -7.45
C LEU A 146 -13.92 2.78 -6.78
N ALA A 147 -14.93 3.35 -6.13
CA ALA A 147 -16.09 2.60 -5.67
C ALA A 147 -17.19 2.45 -6.75
N ASP A 148 -16.86 2.80 -7.99
CA ASP A 148 -17.78 2.82 -9.12
C ASP A 148 -18.19 1.41 -9.55
N GLY A 149 -19.47 1.25 -9.85
CA GLY A 149 -20.03 -0.02 -10.30
C GLY A 149 -21.57 0.00 -10.33
N THR A 150 -22.17 -1.17 -10.44
CA THR A 150 -23.63 -1.33 -10.41
C THR A 150 -24.04 -2.46 -9.46
N ASN A 151 -25.27 -2.38 -8.94
CA ASN A 151 -25.82 -3.38 -8.01
C ASN A 151 -26.86 -4.30 -8.66
N TYR A 152 -27.37 -3.93 -9.84
CA TYR A 152 -28.40 -4.71 -10.52
C TYR A 152 -28.13 -4.81 -12.02
N PRO A 153 -28.42 -5.98 -12.64
CA PRO A 153 -28.45 -6.14 -14.09
C PRO A 153 -29.39 -5.08 -14.71
N GLY A 154 -28.91 -4.39 -15.74
CA GLY A 154 -29.70 -3.37 -16.44
C GLY A 154 -29.72 -1.98 -15.79
N GLN A 155 -29.01 -1.80 -14.67
CA GLN A 155 -28.90 -0.51 -14.00
C GLN A 155 -28.24 0.54 -14.89
N ASP A 156 -27.20 0.16 -15.63
CA ASP A 156 -26.48 1.02 -16.56
C ASP A 156 -25.85 0.18 -17.68
N SER A 157 -25.41 0.79 -18.77
CA SER A 157 -24.65 0.14 -19.83
C SER A 157 -23.18 -0.05 -19.39
N ILE A 158 -22.76 -1.30 -19.23
CA ILE A 158 -21.39 -1.63 -18.83
C ILE A 158 -20.37 -1.03 -19.81
N ARG A 159 -20.64 -1.10 -21.13
CA ARG A 159 -19.74 -0.55 -22.17
C ARG A 159 -19.60 0.96 -22.06
N GLU A 160 -20.74 1.66 -21.94
CA GLU A 160 -20.73 3.13 -21.83
C GLU A 160 -20.06 3.59 -20.52
N ARG A 161 -20.17 2.82 -19.42
CA ARG A 161 -19.42 3.08 -18.20
C ARG A 161 -17.93 3.03 -18.44
N GLN A 162 -17.43 1.99 -19.15
CA GLN A 162 -16.02 1.87 -19.49
C GLN A 162 -15.54 2.99 -20.43
N ASP A 163 -16.38 3.41 -21.40
CA ASP A 163 -16.06 4.54 -22.29
C ASP A 163 -15.95 5.85 -21.50
N ARG A 164 -16.88 6.10 -20.54
CA ARG A 164 -16.84 7.27 -19.66
C ARG A 164 -15.64 7.25 -18.73
N LEU A 165 -15.28 6.07 -18.19
CA LEU A 165 -14.09 5.90 -17.36
C LEU A 165 -12.82 6.22 -18.16
N ALA A 166 -12.68 5.65 -19.33
CA ALA A 166 -11.52 5.86 -20.20
C ALA A 166 -11.32 7.35 -20.54
N ASP A 167 -12.42 8.06 -20.90
CA ASP A 167 -12.39 9.50 -21.18
C ASP A 167 -11.98 10.30 -19.93
N SER A 168 -12.59 10.02 -18.78
CA SER A 168 -12.28 10.69 -17.51
C SER A 168 -10.83 10.49 -17.09
N LEU A 169 -10.33 9.26 -17.15
CA LEU A 169 -8.93 8.94 -16.84
C LEU A 169 -7.95 9.62 -17.80
N ALA A 170 -8.30 9.73 -19.10
CA ALA A 170 -7.46 10.42 -20.07
C ALA A 170 -7.32 11.93 -19.74
N GLN A 171 -8.39 12.59 -19.30
CA GLN A 171 -8.34 13.98 -18.88
C GLN A 171 -7.46 14.18 -17.65
N ILE A 172 -7.57 13.30 -16.63
CA ILE A 172 -6.75 13.33 -15.42
C ILE A 172 -5.28 13.07 -15.78
N TYR A 173 -5.01 12.05 -16.58
CA TYR A 173 -3.65 11.68 -17.00
C TYR A 173 -2.93 12.80 -17.78
N ALA A 174 -3.68 13.53 -18.61
CA ALA A 174 -3.15 14.66 -19.38
C ALA A 174 -2.71 15.85 -18.50
N ALA A 175 -3.24 15.96 -17.27
CA ALA A 175 -2.90 17.02 -16.33
C ALA A 175 -1.64 16.73 -15.49
N LEU A 176 -1.13 15.50 -15.52
CA LEU A 176 0.08 15.12 -14.78
C LEU A 176 1.34 15.75 -15.39
N ASP A 177 2.26 16.19 -14.54
CA ASP A 177 3.59 16.60 -14.95
C ASP A 177 4.42 15.39 -15.44
N SER A 178 5.52 15.64 -16.16
CA SER A 178 6.29 14.58 -16.83
C SER A 178 6.93 13.57 -15.86
N ASP A 179 7.19 13.97 -14.62
CA ASP A 179 7.77 13.17 -13.55
C ASP A 179 6.71 12.56 -12.60
N GLN A 180 5.43 12.94 -12.79
CA GLN A 180 4.30 12.39 -12.06
C GLN A 180 3.70 11.16 -12.75
N ARG A 181 3.11 10.27 -11.99
CA ARG A 181 2.44 9.07 -12.48
C ARG A 181 1.04 8.91 -11.90
N LEU A 182 0.19 8.23 -12.64
CA LEU A 182 -1.11 7.74 -12.19
C LEU A 182 -0.97 6.26 -11.86
N VAL A 183 -1.46 5.85 -10.70
CA VAL A 183 -1.56 4.44 -10.34
C VAL A 183 -3.03 4.09 -10.09
N LEU A 184 -3.54 3.12 -10.88
CA LEU A 184 -4.95 2.72 -10.88
C LEU A 184 -5.13 1.43 -10.12
N GLU A 185 -5.88 1.50 -9.03
CA GLU A 185 -6.19 0.39 -8.16
C GLU A 185 -7.47 -0.31 -8.60
N TYR A 186 -7.52 -1.61 -8.44
CA TYR A 186 -8.68 -2.45 -8.75
C TYR A 186 -9.22 -3.14 -7.50
N LYS A 187 -10.52 -3.43 -7.49
CA LYS A 187 -11.18 -4.20 -6.44
C LYS A 187 -12.34 -5.00 -7.02
N PHE A 188 -12.42 -6.29 -6.73
CA PHE A 188 -13.35 -7.19 -7.41
C PHE A 188 -14.81 -7.04 -6.97
N PHE A 189 -15.09 -6.50 -5.77
CA PHE A 189 -16.43 -6.17 -5.29
C PHE A 189 -16.36 -5.09 -4.21
N GLU A 190 -17.56 -4.61 -3.77
CA GLU A 190 -17.71 -3.60 -2.73
C GLU A 190 -17.11 -2.22 -3.12
N PRO A 191 -17.92 -1.16 -2.98
CA PRO A 191 -19.31 -1.15 -2.54
C PRO A 191 -20.34 -1.54 -3.60
N ALA A 192 -19.95 -1.82 -4.84
CA ALA A 192 -20.83 -2.33 -5.90
C ALA A 192 -20.81 -3.87 -5.92
N PHE A 193 -21.99 -4.50 -6.06
CA PHE A 193 -22.15 -5.94 -5.83
C PHE A 193 -22.54 -6.75 -7.06
N TYR A 194 -23.06 -6.12 -8.11
CA TYR A 194 -23.30 -6.80 -9.39
C TYR A 194 -22.06 -6.72 -10.26
N HIS A 195 -21.48 -5.55 -10.39
CA HIS A 195 -20.25 -5.35 -11.13
C HIS A 195 -19.52 -4.10 -10.62
N THR A 196 -18.20 -4.17 -10.54
CA THR A 196 -17.29 -3.06 -10.27
C THR A 196 -16.66 -2.63 -11.59
N ASP A 197 -16.46 -1.33 -11.82
CA ASP A 197 -15.94 -0.84 -13.11
C ASP A 197 -14.47 -1.17 -13.32
N VAL A 198 -13.68 -1.32 -12.25
CA VAL A 198 -12.29 -1.81 -12.28
C VAL A 198 -12.18 -3.04 -11.37
N PRO A 199 -12.67 -4.23 -11.79
CA PRO A 199 -12.82 -5.38 -10.90
C PRO A 199 -11.54 -6.20 -10.71
N ASP A 200 -10.57 -6.09 -11.61
CA ASP A 200 -9.39 -6.94 -11.64
C ASP A 200 -8.18 -6.25 -12.27
N TRP A 201 -7.01 -6.86 -12.07
CA TRP A 201 -5.75 -6.36 -12.58
C TRP A 201 -5.71 -6.22 -14.11
N GLY A 202 -6.41 -7.08 -14.84
CA GLY A 202 -6.46 -7.04 -16.30
C GLY A 202 -7.21 -5.81 -16.81
N THR A 203 -8.34 -5.48 -16.18
CA THR A 203 -9.11 -4.27 -16.50
C THR A 203 -8.29 -3.01 -16.16
N SER A 204 -7.68 -2.94 -14.97
CA SER A 204 -6.78 -1.83 -14.61
C SER A 204 -5.61 -1.71 -15.60
N LEU A 205 -4.98 -2.83 -15.97
CA LEU A 205 -3.88 -2.86 -16.94
C LEU A 205 -4.31 -2.33 -18.32
N VAL A 206 -5.50 -2.69 -18.81
CA VAL A 206 -6.01 -2.20 -20.11
C VAL A 206 -6.13 -0.68 -20.11
N HIS A 207 -6.70 -0.08 -19.06
CA HIS A 207 -6.75 1.37 -18.91
C HIS A 207 -5.35 2.00 -18.85
N CYS A 208 -4.45 1.43 -18.05
CA CYS A 208 -3.08 1.92 -17.93
C CYS A 208 -2.31 1.86 -19.26
N LEU A 209 -2.49 0.78 -20.05
CA LEU A 209 -1.86 0.66 -21.37
C LEU A 209 -2.40 1.70 -22.35
N ALA A 210 -3.70 1.99 -22.32
CA ALA A 210 -4.33 3.00 -23.17
C ALA A 210 -3.87 4.43 -22.85
N LEU A 211 -3.62 4.73 -21.56
CA LEU A 211 -3.17 6.04 -21.11
C LEU A 211 -1.70 6.32 -21.45
N GLY A 212 -0.81 5.35 -21.26
CA GLY A 212 0.63 5.50 -21.56
C GLY A 212 1.55 5.02 -20.44
N GLU A 213 2.86 5.32 -20.55
CA GLU A 213 3.92 4.73 -19.72
C GLU A 213 3.87 5.18 -18.24
N ARG A 214 3.33 6.35 -17.96
CA ARG A 214 3.21 6.89 -16.60
C ARG A 214 1.97 6.40 -15.86
N ALA A 215 1.09 5.62 -16.53
CA ALA A 215 -0.04 4.95 -15.91
C ALA A 215 0.32 3.50 -15.59
N LYS A 216 0.17 3.11 -14.33
CA LYS A 216 0.52 1.78 -13.83
C LYS A 216 -0.54 1.25 -12.88
N VAL A 217 -0.50 -0.05 -12.63
CA VAL A 217 -1.45 -0.75 -11.77
C VAL A 217 -1.01 -0.69 -10.32
N VAL A 218 -1.96 -0.49 -9.41
CA VAL A 218 -1.81 -0.80 -7.98
C VAL A 218 -2.33 -2.21 -7.75
N LEU A 219 -1.56 -3.02 -7.06
CA LEU A 219 -1.99 -4.31 -6.56
C LEU A 219 -2.15 -4.22 -5.05
N ASP A 220 -3.39 -4.33 -4.57
CA ASP A 220 -3.71 -4.50 -3.16
C ASP A 220 -3.95 -5.98 -2.86
N THR A 221 -3.35 -6.49 -1.77
CA THR A 221 -3.47 -7.91 -1.40
C THR A 221 -4.87 -8.31 -0.95
N GLY A 222 -5.64 -7.38 -0.40
CA GLY A 222 -7.03 -7.57 0.04
C GLY A 222 -8.05 -7.62 -1.10
N HIS A 223 -7.74 -7.03 -2.25
CA HIS A 223 -8.67 -6.82 -3.36
C HIS A 223 -8.83 -8.00 -4.31
N HIS A 224 -8.75 -9.22 -3.80
CA HIS A 224 -8.84 -10.45 -4.60
C HIS A 224 -9.86 -11.44 -4.02
N ALA A 225 -10.51 -12.19 -4.91
CA ALA A 225 -11.34 -13.31 -4.48
C ALA A 225 -10.51 -14.38 -3.75
N PRO A 226 -11.08 -15.10 -2.76
CA PRO A 226 -10.40 -16.22 -2.13
C PRO A 226 -9.86 -17.23 -3.15
N GLY A 227 -8.63 -17.67 -2.98
CA GLY A 227 -7.97 -18.61 -3.88
C GLY A 227 -7.28 -18.00 -5.10
N THR A 228 -7.30 -16.67 -5.27
CA THR A 228 -6.55 -16.00 -6.32
C THR A 228 -5.05 -16.18 -6.11
N ASN A 229 -4.33 -16.57 -7.18
CA ASN A 229 -2.87 -16.61 -7.18
C ASN A 229 -2.32 -15.20 -7.40
N ILE A 230 -2.01 -14.50 -6.29
CA ILE A 230 -1.56 -13.12 -6.32
C ILE A 230 -0.12 -13.00 -6.82
N GLU A 231 0.77 -13.92 -6.45
CA GLU A 231 2.16 -13.93 -6.93
C GLU A 231 2.23 -14.06 -8.47
N PHE A 232 1.29 -14.77 -9.11
CA PHE A 232 1.18 -14.80 -10.57
C PHE A 232 0.87 -13.41 -11.14
N ILE A 233 -0.05 -12.67 -10.52
CA ILE A 233 -0.42 -11.31 -10.95
C ILE A 233 0.79 -10.38 -10.82
N VAL A 234 1.49 -10.44 -9.69
CA VAL A 234 2.73 -9.70 -9.43
C VAL A 234 3.76 -9.97 -10.53
N ALA A 235 4.05 -11.24 -10.81
CA ALA A 235 4.99 -11.65 -11.85
C ALA A 235 4.60 -11.10 -13.23
N GLN A 236 3.30 -11.12 -13.59
CA GLN A 236 2.83 -10.58 -14.88
C GLN A 236 2.99 -9.06 -14.95
N LEU A 237 2.58 -8.33 -13.91
CA LEU A 237 2.69 -6.87 -13.90
C LEU A 237 4.14 -6.40 -13.90
N LEU A 238 5.04 -7.09 -13.18
CA LEU A 238 6.47 -6.81 -13.18
C LEU A 238 7.10 -7.10 -14.56
N ARG A 239 6.78 -8.26 -15.17
CA ARG A 239 7.24 -8.62 -16.53
C ARG A 239 6.85 -7.59 -17.58
N LEU A 240 5.69 -6.95 -17.40
CA LEU A 240 5.17 -5.93 -18.32
C LEU A 240 5.65 -4.51 -17.96
N GLY A 241 6.38 -4.32 -16.85
CA GLY A 241 6.77 -3.01 -16.34
C GLY A 241 5.58 -2.14 -15.89
N ARG A 242 4.46 -2.79 -15.50
CA ARG A 242 3.20 -2.11 -15.19
C ARG A 242 2.78 -2.19 -13.71
N LEU A 243 3.53 -2.84 -12.83
CA LEU A 243 3.34 -2.67 -11.39
C LEU A 243 3.86 -1.28 -10.99
N GLY A 244 2.99 -0.42 -10.50
CA GLY A 244 3.34 0.96 -10.09
C GLY A 244 3.33 1.15 -8.58
N ALA A 245 2.43 0.44 -7.90
CA ALA A 245 2.35 0.41 -6.45
C ALA A 245 1.85 -0.96 -5.98
N PHE A 246 2.20 -1.28 -4.74
CA PHE A 246 1.81 -2.51 -4.08
C PHE A 246 1.36 -2.19 -2.65
N ASP A 247 0.12 -2.53 -2.33
CA ASP A 247 -0.50 -2.29 -1.03
C ASP A 247 -0.59 -3.59 -0.25
N PHE A 248 0.08 -3.63 0.89
CA PHE A 248 0.16 -4.79 1.77
C PHE A 248 -0.89 -4.72 2.87
N ASN A 249 -1.70 -5.75 2.98
CA ASN A 249 -2.57 -6.06 4.10
C ASN A 249 -2.75 -7.58 4.22
N SER A 250 -3.65 -8.03 5.06
CA SER A 250 -4.13 -9.42 5.11
C SER A 250 -5.62 -9.47 5.10
N ARG A 251 -6.15 -10.55 4.53
CA ARG A 251 -7.59 -10.81 4.45
C ARG A 251 -7.91 -12.30 4.63
N PHE A 252 -9.13 -12.60 5.02
CA PHE A 252 -9.70 -13.94 4.97
C PHE A 252 -10.74 -14.07 3.85
N TYR A 253 -11.75 -13.21 3.83
CA TYR A 253 -12.90 -13.33 2.91
C TYR A 253 -13.17 -12.10 2.07
N ALA A 254 -12.85 -10.93 2.60
CA ALA A 254 -13.13 -9.64 1.97
C ALA A 254 -11.91 -8.73 2.10
N ASP A 255 -12.11 -7.45 1.90
CA ASP A 255 -11.13 -6.42 2.15
C ASP A 255 -11.09 -6.15 3.67
N ASP A 256 -10.34 -6.98 4.35
CA ASP A 256 -10.35 -7.01 5.82
C ASP A 256 -9.31 -6.07 6.43
N ASP A 257 -8.34 -5.56 5.64
CA ASP A 257 -7.27 -4.63 6.01
C ASP A 257 -6.52 -5.01 7.31
N LEU A 258 -6.33 -6.32 7.52
CA LEU A 258 -5.68 -6.85 8.72
C LEU A 258 -4.16 -6.68 8.67
N ILE A 259 -3.52 -6.87 9.83
CA ILE A 259 -2.06 -6.91 9.97
C ILE A 259 -1.44 -7.79 8.89
N VAL A 260 -0.48 -7.25 8.15
CA VAL A 260 0.18 -7.92 7.03
C VAL A 260 0.76 -9.28 7.45
N GLY A 261 0.48 -10.30 6.67
CA GLY A 261 0.94 -11.67 6.93
C GLY A 261 0.19 -12.42 8.03
N ALA A 262 -0.82 -11.82 8.67
CA ALA A 262 -1.57 -12.45 9.76
C ALA A 262 -2.44 -13.62 9.28
N ALA A 263 -2.99 -13.54 8.06
CA ALA A 263 -3.85 -14.59 7.50
C ALA A 263 -3.06 -15.69 6.79
N ASP A 264 -2.12 -15.32 5.91
CA ASP A 264 -1.31 -16.26 5.12
C ASP A 264 0.14 -15.73 4.96
N PRO A 265 1.03 -16.01 5.92
CA PRO A 265 2.42 -15.57 5.85
C PRO A 265 3.20 -16.27 4.71
N TYR A 266 2.76 -17.45 4.26
CA TYR A 266 3.38 -18.13 3.12
C TYR A 266 3.01 -17.45 1.80
N GLN A 267 1.80 -16.95 1.65
CA GLN A 267 1.41 -16.13 0.48
C GLN A 267 2.25 -14.84 0.43
N LEU A 268 2.42 -14.15 1.55
CA LEU A 268 3.27 -12.97 1.63
C LEU A 268 4.71 -13.27 1.18
N PHE A 269 5.29 -14.38 1.64
CA PHE A 269 6.61 -14.83 1.21
C PHE A 269 6.68 -15.11 -0.29
N ARG A 270 5.69 -15.81 -0.87
CA ARG A 270 5.64 -16.09 -2.31
C ARG A 270 5.56 -14.82 -3.15
N ILE A 271 4.77 -13.84 -2.70
CA ILE A 271 4.68 -12.51 -3.32
C ILE A 271 6.03 -11.80 -3.26
N MET A 272 6.65 -11.74 -2.07
CA MET A 272 7.97 -11.11 -1.90
C MET A 272 9.06 -11.81 -2.71
N ASN A 273 8.95 -13.12 -2.93
CA ASN A 273 9.86 -13.85 -3.81
C ASN A 273 9.80 -13.33 -5.25
N GLU A 274 8.62 -13.10 -5.81
CA GLU A 274 8.48 -12.55 -7.17
C GLU A 274 9.01 -11.10 -7.26
N ILE A 275 8.76 -10.29 -6.23
CA ILE A 275 9.26 -8.92 -6.13
C ILE A 275 10.79 -8.89 -6.09
N VAL A 276 11.41 -9.77 -5.28
CA VAL A 276 12.87 -9.89 -5.16
C VAL A 276 13.49 -10.41 -6.45
N ASP A 277 12.93 -11.48 -7.02
CA ASP A 277 13.45 -12.13 -8.23
C ASP A 277 13.43 -11.20 -9.45
N ALA A 278 12.41 -10.34 -9.54
CA ALA A 278 12.30 -9.32 -10.58
C ALA A 278 13.16 -8.06 -10.32
N GLY A 279 13.87 -7.97 -9.21
CA GLY A 279 14.66 -6.79 -8.84
C GLY A 279 13.84 -5.57 -8.46
N ALA A 280 12.54 -5.75 -8.15
CA ALA A 280 11.63 -4.64 -7.89
C ALA A 280 11.83 -3.95 -6.53
N LEU A 281 12.66 -4.49 -5.64
CA LEU A 281 13.08 -3.82 -4.40
C LEU A 281 14.12 -2.73 -4.60
N ALA A 282 14.75 -2.64 -5.78
CA ALA A 282 15.73 -1.61 -6.05
C ALA A 282 15.07 -0.22 -5.95
N PRO A 283 15.75 0.78 -5.34
CA PRO A 283 15.17 2.11 -5.14
C PRO A 283 14.71 2.82 -6.43
N ASP A 284 15.30 2.45 -7.56
CA ASP A 284 15.00 2.97 -8.90
C ASP A 284 14.02 2.10 -9.71
N SER A 285 13.46 1.06 -9.12
CA SER A 285 12.47 0.17 -9.78
C SER A 285 11.20 0.90 -10.22
N GLY A 286 10.88 2.00 -9.56
CA GLY A 286 9.66 2.76 -9.78
C GLY A 286 8.40 2.10 -9.20
N VAL A 287 8.53 1.03 -8.42
CA VAL A 287 7.43 0.43 -7.65
C VAL A 287 7.38 1.07 -6.27
N ASN A 288 6.20 1.58 -5.88
CA ASN A 288 5.95 2.05 -4.52
C ASN A 288 5.34 0.93 -3.68
N PHE A 289 5.91 0.67 -2.51
CA PHE A 289 5.39 -0.29 -1.54
C PHE A 289 4.75 0.47 -0.39
N MET A 290 3.50 0.16 -0.10
CA MET A 290 2.72 0.79 0.96
C MET A 290 2.08 -0.29 1.84
N LEU A 291 1.84 0.01 3.11
CA LEU A 291 0.86 -0.73 3.90
C LEU A 291 -0.53 -0.17 3.60
N ASP A 292 -1.54 -1.03 3.54
CA ASP A 292 -2.94 -0.62 3.58
C ASP A 292 -3.68 -1.39 4.68
N GLN A 293 -2.98 -1.58 5.81
CA GLN A 293 -3.53 -2.13 7.02
C GLN A 293 -4.23 -1.01 7.80
N CYS A 294 -5.52 -1.14 8.04
CA CYS A 294 -6.29 -0.16 8.78
C CYS A 294 -7.48 -0.82 9.47
N HIS A 295 -7.29 -1.38 10.65
CA HIS A 295 -8.37 -2.00 11.40
C HIS A 295 -8.67 -1.27 12.71
N ASN A 296 -9.80 -1.54 13.35
CA ASN A 296 -10.28 -0.80 14.52
C ASN A 296 -10.11 -1.54 15.86
N LEU A 297 -9.48 -2.71 15.87
CA LEU A 297 -9.32 -3.50 17.10
C LEU A 297 -7.93 -3.33 17.72
N GLU A 298 -6.89 -3.32 16.92
CA GLU A 298 -5.52 -3.13 17.36
C GLU A 298 -5.16 -1.65 17.56
N GLU A 299 -4.19 -1.41 18.43
CA GLU A 299 -3.55 -0.11 18.55
C GLU A 299 -2.84 0.26 17.25
N LYS A 300 -3.08 1.46 16.71
CA LYS A 300 -2.69 1.86 15.37
C LYS A 300 -1.18 1.77 15.13
N ILE A 301 -0.38 2.47 15.91
CA ILE A 301 1.08 2.49 15.74
C ILE A 301 1.71 1.10 15.94
N PRO A 302 1.37 0.32 16.98
CA PRO A 302 1.81 -1.08 17.09
C PRO A 302 1.38 -1.96 15.90
N GLY A 303 0.18 -1.76 15.35
CA GLY A 303 -0.30 -2.46 14.16
C GLY A 303 0.62 -2.21 12.95
N GLU A 304 0.94 -0.94 12.68
CA GLU A 304 1.85 -0.54 11.60
C GLU A 304 3.29 -1.06 11.80
N ILE A 305 3.83 -1.00 13.05
CA ILE A 305 5.13 -1.58 13.37
C ILE A 305 5.13 -3.09 13.08
N ARG A 306 4.06 -3.80 13.46
CA ARG A 306 3.93 -5.23 13.22
C ARG A 306 3.87 -5.54 11.72
N SER A 307 3.05 -4.81 10.98
CA SER A 307 2.90 -4.98 9.54
C SER A 307 4.23 -4.71 8.80
N ALA A 308 4.90 -3.61 9.11
CA ALA A 308 6.20 -3.29 8.52
C ALA A 308 7.26 -4.37 8.81
N THR A 309 7.33 -4.85 10.06
CA THR A 309 8.28 -5.92 10.43
C THR A 309 7.96 -7.25 9.73
N ASN A 310 6.69 -7.60 9.55
CA ASN A 310 6.28 -8.82 8.85
C ASN A 310 6.66 -8.76 7.35
N VAL A 311 6.51 -7.61 6.69
CA VAL A 311 6.99 -7.41 5.30
C VAL A 311 8.52 -7.56 5.25
N GLN A 312 9.25 -6.98 6.20
CA GLN A 312 10.71 -7.09 6.27
C GLN A 312 11.15 -8.55 6.48
N GLU A 313 10.45 -9.31 7.32
CA GLU A 313 10.72 -10.75 7.52
C GLU A 313 10.49 -11.56 6.23
N ALA A 314 9.39 -11.31 5.53
CA ALA A 314 9.10 -11.97 4.26
C ALA A 314 10.14 -11.62 3.18
N THR A 315 10.59 -10.35 3.16
CA THR A 315 11.69 -9.90 2.28
C THR A 315 12.99 -10.63 2.57
N ALA A 316 13.40 -10.70 3.84
CA ALA A 316 14.63 -11.40 4.24
C ALA A 316 14.60 -12.88 3.84
N LYS A 317 13.47 -13.55 4.06
CA LYS A 317 13.26 -14.94 3.62
C LYS A 317 13.36 -15.08 2.10
N ALA A 318 12.77 -14.18 1.33
CA ALA A 318 12.83 -14.18 -0.13
C ALA A 318 14.25 -13.96 -0.66
N LEU A 319 15.06 -13.15 0.03
CA LEU A 319 16.48 -12.94 -0.28
C LEU A 319 17.38 -14.15 0.05
N LEU A 320 16.92 -15.06 0.91
CA LEU A 320 17.59 -16.28 1.27
C LEU A 320 17.28 -17.47 0.34
N VAL A 321 16.35 -17.32 -0.61
CA VAL A 321 16.06 -18.38 -1.60
C VAL A 321 17.33 -18.67 -2.41
N ASP A 322 17.80 -19.90 -2.39
CA ASP A 322 18.92 -20.35 -3.21
C ASP A 322 18.51 -20.41 -4.70
N ARG A 323 18.79 -19.30 -5.40
CA ARG A 323 18.42 -19.12 -6.81
C ARG A 323 19.13 -20.10 -7.73
N GLU A 324 20.36 -20.51 -7.39
CA GLU A 324 21.15 -21.47 -8.19
C GLU A 324 20.55 -22.87 -8.06
N ALA A 325 20.33 -23.35 -6.84
CA ALA A 325 19.68 -24.63 -6.60
C ALA A 325 18.27 -24.69 -7.19
N LEU A 326 17.48 -23.63 -7.03
CA LEU A 326 16.14 -23.53 -7.61
C LEU A 326 16.18 -23.60 -9.13
N SER A 327 17.09 -22.88 -9.78
CA SER A 327 17.26 -22.90 -11.24
C SER A 327 17.71 -24.27 -11.74
N ALA A 328 18.64 -24.92 -11.04
CA ALA A 328 19.11 -26.27 -11.38
C ALA A 328 17.98 -27.31 -11.30
N ALA A 329 17.18 -27.29 -10.23
CA ALA A 329 16.03 -28.18 -10.07
C ALA A 329 14.98 -27.97 -11.17
N ARG A 330 14.66 -26.72 -11.49
CA ARG A 330 13.73 -26.35 -12.59
C ARG A 330 14.23 -26.83 -13.94
N ALA A 331 15.52 -26.73 -14.22
CA ALA A 331 16.11 -27.13 -15.52
C ALA A 331 15.96 -28.63 -15.81
N VAL A 332 15.91 -29.47 -14.80
CA VAL A 332 15.72 -30.93 -14.95
C VAL A 332 14.30 -31.40 -14.62
N GLY A 333 13.41 -30.50 -14.27
CA GLY A 333 12.02 -30.79 -13.91
C GLY A 333 11.86 -31.50 -12.56
N ASP A 334 12.83 -31.34 -11.65
CA ASP A 334 12.74 -31.86 -10.28
C ASP A 334 11.87 -30.93 -9.43
N VAL A 335 10.56 -31.21 -9.47
CA VAL A 335 9.54 -30.41 -8.77
C VAL A 335 9.70 -30.45 -7.26
N LEU A 336 10.11 -31.60 -6.70
CA LEU A 336 10.27 -31.74 -5.26
C LEU A 336 11.48 -30.93 -4.78
N ALA A 337 12.63 -31.08 -5.42
CA ALA A 337 13.80 -30.28 -5.07
C ALA A 337 13.55 -28.77 -5.22
N ALA A 338 12.87 -28.35 -6.26
CA ALA A 338 12.49 -26.95 -6.44
C ALA A 338 11.58 -26.45 -5.31
N ASN A 339 10.59 -27.25 -4.90
CA ASN A 339 9.70 -26.90 -3.79
C ASN A 339 10.43 -26.88 -2.45
N ASP A 340 11.36 -27.82 -2.22
CA ASP A 340 12.12 -27.90 -0.97
C ASP A 340 12.99 -26.65 -0.77
N VAL A 341 13.66 -26.15 -1.81
CA VAL A 341 14.41 -24.88 -1.77
C VAL A 341 13.51 -23.70 -1.32
N PHE A 342 12.29 -23.68 -1.80
CA PHE A 342 11.32 -22.63 -1.47
C PHE A 342 10.84 -22.73 -0.01
N VAL A 343 10.47 -23.93 0.41
CA VAL A 343 9.97 -24.21 1.76
C VAL A 343 11.07 -24.01 2.81
N ASP A 344 12.32 -24.39 2.51
CA ASP A 344 13.46 -24.18 3.39
C ASP A 344 13.73 -22.69 3.65
N ALA A 345 13.67 -21.86 2.61
CA ALA A 345 13.78 -20.41 2.75
C ALA A 345 12.64 -19.82 3.61
N PHE A 346 11.40 -20.24 3.37
CA PHE A 346 10.24 -19.81 4.15
C PHE A 346 10.35 -20.19 5.64
N ASN A 347 10.82 -21.40 5.94
CA ASN A 347 10.95 -21.91 7.31
C ASN A 347 12.16 -21.36 8.06
N THR A 348 13.06 -20.62 7.39
CA THR A 348 14.22 -20.03 8.02
C THR A 348 13.82 -18.91 9.00
N ASP A 349 14.33 -18.97 10.24
CA ASP A 349 14.15 -17.89 11.21
C ASP A 349 15.11 -16.73 10.90
N VAL A 350 14.57 -15.66 10.35
CA VAL A 350 15.32 -14.45 9.97
C VAL A 350 15.35 -13.36 11.04
N ARG A 351 14.66 -13.56 12.18
CA ARG A 351 14.59 -12.54 13.25
C ARG A 351 15.96 -12.15 13.81
N PRO A 352 16.91 -13.09 14.03
CA PRO A 352 18.26 -12.72 14.46
C PRO A 352 19.01 -11.87 13.42
N LEU A 353 18.92 -12.23 12.14
CA LEU A 353 19.49 -11.45 11.04
C LEU A 353 18.92 -10.02 11.00
N LEU A 354 17.61 -9.86 11.18
CA LEU A 354 16.95 -8.55 11.21
C LEU A 354 17.29 -7.75 12.47
N ALA A 355 17.55 -8.41 13.60
CA ALA A 355 18.04 -7.78 14.81
C ALA A 355 19.44 -7.18 14.57
N GLU A 356 20.39 -7.96 13.99
CA GLU A 356 21.71 -7.48 13.58
C GLU A 356 21.62 -6.29 12.60
N LEU A 357 20.70 -6.36 11.64
CA LEU A 357 20.47 -5.27 10.69
C LEU A 357 20.10 -3.97 11.42
N ARG A 358 19.10 -4.01 12.30
CA ARG A 358 18.65 -2.85 13.08
C ARG A 358 19.75 -2.30 13.97
N GLU A 359 20.48 -3.15 14.67
CA GLU A 359 21.64 -2.74 15.48
C GLU A 359 22.70 -2.03 14.65
N SER A 360 22.98 -2.53 13.43
CA SER A 360 23.93 -1.89 12.49
C SER A 360 23.47 -0.48 12.04
N GLN A 361 22.18 -0.21 12.11
CA GLN A 361 21.56 1.08 11.79
C GLN A 361 21.35 1.96 13.04
N GLY A 362 21.77 1.49 14.23
CA GLY A 362 21.59 2.20 15.49
C GLY A 362 20.16 2.13 16.07
N LEU A 363 19.38 1.15 15.63
CA LEU A 363 18.01 0.90 16.10
C LEU A 363 17.98 -0.23 17.13
N ASP A 364 16.92 -0.27 17.94
CA ASP A 364 16.67 -1.40 18.85
C ASP A 364 16.38 -2.68 18.03
N PRO A 365 16.96 -3.83 18.39
CA PRO A 365 16.72 -5.09 17.70
C PRO A 365 15.24 -5.54 17.75
N ASP A 366 14.48 -5.10 18.74
CA ASP A 366 13.03 -5.35 18.88
C ASP A 366 12.23 -4.04 18.84
N PRO A 367 11.78 -3.61 17.62
CA PRO A 367 11.06 -2.36 17.45
C PRO A 367 9.80 -2.24 18.28
N MET A 368 9.05 -3.35 18.41
CA MET A 368 7.80 -3.36 19.17
C MET A 368 8.04 -3.13 20.66
N ARG A 369 8.99 -3.86 21.24
CA ARG A 369 9.37 -3.71 22.65
C ARG A 369 9.85 -2.29 22.93
N ALA A 370 10.71 -1.76 22.07
CA ALA A 370 11.26 -0.42 22.21
C ALA A 370 10.16 0.65 22.12
N PHE A 371 9.26 0.54 21.15
CA PHE A 371 8.12 1.45 21.02
C PHE A 371 7.21 1.43 22.26
N LEU A 372 6.81 0.24 22.71
CA LEU A 372 5.95 0.09 23.90
C LEU A 372 6.61 0.66 25.16
N ALA A 373 7.93 0.61 25.28
CA ALA A 373 8.69 1.19 26.40
C ALA A 373 8.89 2.70 26.28
N SER A 374 8.59 3.33 25.14
CA SER A 374 8.82 4.76 24.91
C SER A 374 7.86 5.68 25.65
N GLY A 375 6.70 5.16 26.09
CA GLY A 375 5.63 5.96 26.70
C GLY A 375 4.85 6.83 25.71
N TYR A 376 5.06 6.67 24.40
CA TYR A 376 4.40 7.49 23.39
C TYR A 376 2.88 7.35 23.42
N LEU A 377 2.35 6.14 23.55
CA LEU A 377 0.90 5.89 23.60
C LEU A 377 0.24 6.60 24.78
N GLU A 378 0.83 6.51 25.96
CA GLU A 378 0.32 7.18 27.17
C GLU A 378 0.33 8.70 26.99
N ARG A 379 1.39 9.24 26.38
CA ARG A 379 1.50 10.66 26.10
C ARG A 379 0.40 11.14 25.16
N ILE A 380 0.23 10.53 23.98
CA ILE A 380 -0.77 10.96 23.01
C ILE A 380 -2.20 10.79 23.52
N ARG A 381 -2.48 9.75 24.32
CA ARG A 381 -3.78 9.56 24.97
C ARG A 381 -4.13 10.69 25.93
N SER A 382 -3.14 11.28 26.57
CA SER A 382 -3.33 12.42 27.48
C SER A 382 -3.42 13.77 26.75
N GLU A 383 -2.70 13.92 25.64
CA GLU A 383 -2.59 15.17 24.88
C GLU A 383 -3.69 15.34 23.82
N ARG A 384 -4.15 14.24 23.20
CA ARG A 384 -5.10 14.23 22.09
C ARG A 384 -6.50 13.83 22.55
N VAL A 385 -7.02 14.49 23.58
CA VAL A 385 -8.39 14.26 24.04
C VAL A 385 -9.39 14.70 22.97
N GLY A 386 -10.25 13.78 22.52
CA GLY A 386 -11.25 14.05 21.49
C GLY A 386 -10.69 14.14 20.06
N GLY A 387 -9.55 13.50 19.80
CA GLY A 387 -9.02 13.38 18.43
C GLY A 387 -10.03 12.67 17.52
N ASP A 388 -10.32 13.30 16.37
CA ASP A 388 -11.36 12.87 15.42
C ASP A 388 -10.90 12.99 13.95
N ALA A 389 -9.59 13.07 13.71
CA ALA A 389 -9.08 13.08 12.33
C ALA A 389 -9.62 11.88 11.54
N ALA A 390 -10.09 12.16 10.35
CA ALA A 390 -10.68 11.16 9.48
C ALA A 390 -9.68 10.04 9.16
N GLY A 391 -10.16 8.83 9.29
CA GLY A 391 -9.51 7.62 8.87
C GLY A 391 -10.44 6.82 7.96
N TRP A 392 -10.13 5.55 7.74
CA TRP A 392 -10.94 4.69 6.90
C TRP A 392 -12.37 4.53 7.48
N GLY A 393 -13.39 4.78 6.64
CA GLY A 393 -14.80 4.66 7.01
C GLY A 393 -15.38 5.89 7.73
N ALA A 394 -14.61 6.98 7.89
CA ALA A 394 -15.08 8.21 8.53
C ALA A 394 -15.96 9.07 7.62
#